data_29104e414043ce9d876cafc2aaccc5fd
#
_entry.id   29104e414043ce9d876cafc2aaccc5fd
#
_cell.length_a   1.000
_cell.length_b   1.000
_cell.length_c   1.000
_cell.angle_alpha   90.00
_cell.angle_beta   90.00
_cell.angle_gamma   90.00
#
_symmetry.space_group_name_H-M   'P 1'
#
loop_
_entity.id
_entity.type
_entity.pdbx_description
1 polymer ?
#
loop_
_entity_poly.entity_id
_entity_poly.type
_entity_poly.pdbx_seq_one_letter_code
_entity_poly.pdbx_strand_id
1 'polypeptide(L)'
;MDGVRFKTCRINIWNSTTIDIDVDDGVKVVDFSKAENTVELRSVKKQFPSVETLIIGKSTSILEISNFMFPNVKEVISEDNQNFKSGNMLIKHDYSGFKLLNTFCKQADEVIDLQDVISIINYAFEGCLSKNIINIKLQYTEQYAFHGYPYMASVEYVNGAYCVGDICLSIDEDADVVEIPKNVTRVVISEDFSGSTKIKCNKLIINNAKTLESCSYVTGLSCDTICIAYGGYIYTNRLNIIESKCFEVAGNNRYTTRDGFLYDYSGKMLLLCPKLRGGKITIPEKTRYIAKIAFRNNLNITELILPDSLTFIGEQAFSGCKALSSIDFGKGLSQIGDSARNKFVFSDCHELKKLHIPSNIKSIGSGAFSNCSALQDVIFDEGVEMIDESAFSLCESAKTIAFPESLRCMYQNAFSKASKIITKDYLPDGLFDAAFVADTPSENNMYDIVEITDGKYKLFLPRYLGRNAIDDYANDFYLARFSDIASKDSYENKILNYISLVPLKQNLSILLYGYNHDKALGTYLRRAASSIIQRFVNNDDDERLVGFLRLGLTSANTLEKFQKNMNPEKMPLSSGYILNEINKTGSKKSNTFRI
;
A
#
# COMPACT_ATOMS: atom_id res chain seq x y z
N MET A 1 -34.88 -46.14 -17.48
CA MET A 1 -34.14 -45.02 -16.88
C MET A 1 -34.11 -45.17 -15.35
N ASP A 2 -34.10 -46.37 -14.92
CA ASP A 2 -33.90 -46.70 -13.52
C ASP A 2 -32.40 -46.71 -13.28
N GLY A 3 -31.96 -46.17 -12.20
CA GLY A 3 -30.55 -46.13 -11.81
C GLY A 3 -29.90 -44.77 -11.66
N VAL A 4 -30.63 -43.65 -11.86
CA VAL A 4 -30.16 -42.29 -11.57
C VAL A 4 -30.97 -41.72 -10.42
N ARG A 5 -30.28 -41.29 -9.36
CA ARG A 5 -30.90 -40.73 -8.15
C ARG A 5 -30.32 -39.33 -7.88
N PHE A 6 -31.20 -38.33 -7.73
CA PHE A 6 -30.87 -36.99 -7.35
C PHE A 6 -31.26 -36.75 -5.89
N LYS A 7 -30.34 -36.27 -5.08
CA LYS A 7 -30.58 -35.92 -3.67
C LYS A 7 -30.26 -34.46 -3.44
N THR A 8 -31.24 -33.69 -3.02
CA THR A 8 -31.02 -32.29 -2.61
C THR A 8 -30.16 -32.22 -1.35
N CYS A 9 -29.01 -31.61 -1.44
CA CYS A 9 -28.05 -31.51 -0.35
C CYS A 9 -28.09 -30.16 0.38
N ARG A 10 -28.45 -29.08 -0.30
CA ARG A 10 -28.48 -27.73 0.28
C ARG A 10 -29.31 -26.77 -0.58
N ILE A 11 -30.06 -25.89 0.10
CA ILE A 11 -30.63 -24.66 -0.49
C ILE A 11 -29.75 -23.51 0.02
N ASN A 12 -29.10 -22.76 -0.86
CA ASN A 12 -28.32 -21.59 -0.46
C ASN A 12 -29.19 -20.31 -0.45
N ILE A 13 -28.63 -19.21 0.07
CA ILE A 13 -29.32 -17.90 0.22
C ILE A 13 -29.80 -17.29 -1.12
N TRP A 14 -29.40 -17.86 -2.25
CA TRP A 14 -29.78 -17.43 -3.61
C TRP A 14 -30.81 -18.36 -4.25
N ASN A 15 -31.48 -19.22 -3.49
CA ASN A 15 -32.40 -20.22 -4.00
C ASN A 15 -31.82 -21.21 -5.03
N SER A 16 -30.49 -21.39 -5.06
CA SER A 16 -29.87 -22.44 -5.85
C SER A 16 -29.80 -23.74 -5.02
N THR A 17 -30.21 -24.85 -5.63
CA THR A 17 -30.23 -26.15 -4.99
C THR A 17 -28.97 -26.93 -5.38
N THR A 18 -28.12 -27.26 -4.40
CA THR A 18 -27.00 -28.17 -4.61
C THR A 18 -27.55 -29.60 -4.57
N ILE A 19 -27.33 -30.35 -5.63
CA ILE A 19 -27.83 -31.75 -5.79
C ILE A 19 -26.62 -32.67 -5.76
N ASP A 20 -26.70 -33.75 -4.99
CA ASP A 20 -25.81 -34.89 -5.12
C ASP A 20 -26.46 -35.90 -6.11
N ILE A 21 -25.62 -36.48 -6.97
CA ILE A 21 -26.05 -37.45 -7.95
C ILE A 21 -25.44 -38.83 -7.65
N ASP A 22 -26.23 -39.85 -7.80
CA ASP A 22 -25.79 -41.25 -7.76
C ASP A 22 -26.31 -41.96 -9.01
N VAL A 23 -25.41 -42.65 -9.70
CA VAL A 23 -25.71 -43.33 -10.97
C VAL A 23 -25.24 -44.76 -10.86
N ASP A 24 -26.14 -45.70 -11.13
CA ASP A 24 -25.82 -47.14 -11.08
C ASP A 24 -24.90 -47.54 -12.25
N ASP A 25 -24.10 -48.59 -12.04
CA ASP A 25 -23.19 -49.10 -13.05
C ASP A 25 -23.92 -49.48 -14.34
N GLY A 26 -23.34 -49.08 -15.49
CA GLY A 26 -23.90 -49.41 -16.81
C GLY A 26 -24.96 -48.44 -17.32
N VAL A 27 -25.38 -47.47 -16.55
CA VAL A 27 -26.30 -46.42 -17.03
C VAL A 27 -25.57 -45.55 -18.08
N LYS A 28 -26.21 -45.43 -19.27
CA LYS A 28 -25.66 -44.71 -20.41
C LYS A 28 -26.13 -43.25 -20.50
N VAL A 29 -27.29 -42.94 -19.94
CA VAL A 29 -27.94 -41.63 -20.08
C VAL A 29 -28.29 -41.06 -18.72
N VAL A 30 -27.85 -39.85 -18.46
CA VAL A 30 -28.28 -39.05 -17.30
C VAL A 30 -29.18 -37.92 -17.76
N ASP A 31 -30.40 -37.89 -17.24
CA ASP A 31 -31.44 -36.93 -17.62
C ASP A 31 -31.68 -35.93 -16.50
N PHE A 32 -31.07 -34.74 -16.62
CA PHE A 32 -31.23 -33.63 -15.68
C PHE A 32 -32.58 -32.90 -15.82
N SER A 33 -33.43 -33.26 -16.82
CA SER A 33 -34.77 -32.68 -16.90
C SER A 33 -35.65 -33.07 -15.71
N LYS A 34 -35.26 -34.13 -14.99
CA LYS A 34 -35.92 -34.63 -13.78
C LYS A 34 -35.41 -33.99 -12.49
N ALA A 35 -34.34 -33.19 -12.56
CA ALA A 35 -33.83 -32.41 -11.44
C ALA A 35 -34.53 -31.04 -11.40
N GLU A 36 -34.70 -30.47 -10.21
CA GLU A 36 -35.25 -29.14 -10.06
C GLU A 36 -34.32 -28.05 -10.71
N ASN A 37 -34.88 -26.89 -11.03
CA ASN A 37 -34.44 -25.81 -11.92
C ASN A 37 -32.96 -25.36 -11.87
N THR A 38 -32.18 -25.76 -10.88
CA THR A 38 -30.77 -25.40 -10.73
C THR A 38 -30.00 -26.60 -10.21
N VAL A 39 -29.04 -27.07 -10.98
CA VAL A 39 -28.19 -28.22 -10.61
C VAL A 39 -26.75 -27.74 -10.47
N GLU A 40 -26.28 -27.65 -9.24
CA GLU A 40 -24.87 -27.44 -8.90
C GLU A 40 -24.34 -28.76 -8.32
N LEU A 41 -23.55 -29.52 -9.11
CA LEU A 41 -22.97 -30.79 -8.68
C LEU A 41 -21.57 -30.54 -8.11
N ARG A 42 -21.47 -30.49 -6.79
CA ARG A 42 -20.19 -30.25 -6.09
C ARG A 42 -19.40 -31.48 -5.69
N SER A 43 -19.86 -32.68 -6.02
CA SER A 43 -19.15 -33.91 -5.61
C SER A 43 -17.98 -34.24 -6.53
N VAL A 44 -16.80 -33.78 -6.17
CA VAL A 44 -15.55 -33.96 -6.92
C VAL A 44 -15.03 -35.41 -6.91
N LYS A 45 -15.61 -36.32 -6.15
CA LYS A 45 -15.03 -37.65 -5.90
C LYS A 45 -15.77 -38.82 -6.60
N LYS A 46 -16.94 -38.58 -7.16
CA LYS A 46 -17.70 -39.65 -7.85
C LYS A 46 -17.48 -39.56 -9.36
N GLN A 47 -17.15 -40.69 -9.98
CA GLN A 47 -17.00 -40.81 -11.43
C GLN A 47 -18.02 -41.80 -11.95
N PHE A 48 -18.66 -41.48 -13.07
CA PHE A 48 -19.64 -42.28 -13.74
C PHE A 48 -19.22 -42.57 -15.20
N PRO A 49 -18.21 -43.44 -15.40
CA PRO A 49 -17.59 -43.65 -16.72
C PRO A 49 -18.50 -44.40 -17.71
N SER A 50 -19.61 -44.99 -17.27
CA SER A 50 -20.60 -45.63 -18.16
C SER A 50 -21.48 -44.62 -18.88
N VAL A 51 -21.57 -43.36 -18.41
CA VAL A 51 -22.45 -42.33 -18.97
C VAL A 51 -21.89 -41.78 -20.28
N GLU A 52 -22.68 -41.84 -21.34
CA GLU A 52 -22.31 -41.37 -22.68
C GLU A 52 -23.16 -40.17 -23.14
N THR A 53 -24.36 -39.98 -22.57
CA THR A 53 -25.27 -38.90 -22.95
C THR A 53 -25.79 -38.15 -21.71
N LEU A 54 -25.78 -36.81 -21.77
CA LEU A 54 -26.44 -35.95 -20.79
C LEU A 54 -27.63 -35.24 -21.44
N ILE A 55 -28.80 -35.31 -20.80
CA ILE A 55 -29.99 -34.55 -21.22
C ILE A 55 -30.19 -33.39 -20.25
N ILE A 56 -30.22 -32.15 -20.78
CA ILE A 56 -30.43 -30.95 -19.99
C ILE A 56 -31.87 -30.48 -20.17
N GLY A 57 -32.60 -30.38 -19.07
CA GLY A 57 -34.00 -29.97 -19.08
C GLY A 57 -34.20 -28.52 -19.45
N LYS A 58 -35.38 -28.16 -19.99
CA LYS A 58 -35.77 -26.84 -20.47
C LYS A 58 -35.57 -25.73 -19.41
N SER A 59 -35.78 -26.01 -18.14
CA SER A 59 -35.71 -25.06 -17.03
C SER A 59 -34.33 -25.01 -16.35
N THR A 60 -33.37 -25.84 -16.75
CA THR A 60 -32.02 -25.82 -16.17
C THR A 60 -31.27 -24.55 -16.57
N SER A 61 -30.88 -23.74 -15.60
CA SER A 61 -30.18 -22.49 -15.84
C SER A 61 -28.71 -22.50 -15.39
N ILE A 62 -28.38 -23.37 -14.45
CA ILE A 62 -27.02 -23.56 -13.92
C ILE A 62 -26.73 -25.06 -13.89
N LEU A 63 -25.62 -25.45 -14.49
CA LEU A 63 -25.10 -26.83 -14.45
C LEU A 63 -23.57 -26.75 -14.37
N GLU A 64 -23.04 -27.03 -13.19
CA GLU A 64 -21.59 -27.09 -12.94
C GLU A 64 -21.20 -28.55 -12.67
N ILE A 65 -20.39 -29.11 -13.54
CA ILE A 65 -19.99 -30.51 -13.53
C ILE A 65 -18.48 -30.60 -13.71
N SER A 66 -17.78 -31.32 -12.82
CA SER A 66 -16.36 -31.62 -13.01
C SER A 66 -16.13 -32.48 -14.26
N ASN A 67 -15.05 -32.23 -15.00
CA ASN A 67 -14.67 -33.05 -16.17
C ASN A 67 -14.58 -34.53 -15.85
N PHE A 68 -14.07 -34.88 -14.69
CA PHE A 68 -13.91 -36.28 -14.28
C PHE A 68 -15.20 -36.98 -13.86
N MET A 69 -16.28 -36.23 -13.59
CA MET A 69 -17.53 -36.85 -13.16
C MET A 69 -18.15 -37.73 -14.26
N PHE A 70 -18.10 -37.27 -15.51
CA PHE A 70 -18.61 -37.93 -16.69
C PHE A 70 -17.56 -37.98 -17.81
N PRO A 71 -16.48 -38.73 -17.64
CA PRO A 71 -15.31 -38.64 -18.52
C PRO A 71 -15.54 -39.15 -19.94
N ASN A 72 -16.59 -39.90 -20.20
CA ASN A 72 -16.89 -40.54 -21.48
C ASN A 72 -18.14 -39.98 -22.17
N VAL A 73 -18.60 -38.80 -21.79
CA VAL A 73 -19.75 -38.17 -22.45
C VAL A 73 -19.40 -37.81 -23.89
N LYS A 74 -20.23 -38.30 -24.81
CA LYS A 74 -20.13 -38.07 -26.26
C LYS A 74 -21.16 -37.05 -26.74
N GLU A 75 -22.28 -36.94 -26.02
CA GLU A 75 -23.40 -36.11 -26.44
C GLU A 75 -24.08 -35.41 -25.27
N VAL A 76 -24.36 -34.13 -25.47
CA VAL A 76 -25.21 -33.29 -24.62
C VAL A 76 -26.43 -32.91 -25.43
N ILE A 77 -27.61 -33.29 -24.95
CA ILE A 77 -28.91 -32.98 -25.55
C ILE A 77 -29.55 -31.88 -24.73
N SER A 78 -29.79 -30.74 -25.35
CA SER A 78 -30.35 -29.55 -24.71
C SER A 78 -31.52 -29.03 -25.55
N GLU A 79 -32.58 -29.85 -25.70
CA GLU A 79 -33.77 -29.47 -26.45
C GLU A 79 -34.56 -28.40 -25.69
N ASP A 80 -34.93 -27.33 -26.41
CA ASP A 80 -35.71 -26.20 -25.88
C ASP A 80 -35.07 -25.42 -24.68
N ASN A 81 -33.82 -25.69 -24.33
CA ASN A 81 -33.14 -24.94 -23.29
C ASN A 81 -32.37 -23.74 -23.91
N GLN A 82 -32.65 -22.52 -23.42
CA GLN A 82 -32.01 -21.29 -23.92
C GLN A 82 -30.62 -21.07 -23.37
N ASN A 83 -30.23 -21.76 -22.27
CA ASN A 83 -28.96 -21.51 -21.59
C ASN A 83 -27.85 -22.48 -22.02
N PHE A 84 -28.18 -23.63 -22.65
CA PHE A 84 -27.18 -24.63 -23.02
C PHE A 84 -27.31 -25.02 -24.48
N LYS A 85 -26.18 -25.33 -25.13
CA LYS A 85 -26.09 -25.80 -26.51
C LYS A 85 -25.99 -27.31 -26.55
N SER A 86 -26.76 -27.96 -27.44
CA SER A 86 -26.57 -29.38 -27.76
C SER A 86 -25.25 -29.59 -28.50
N GLY A 87 -24.57 -30.70 -28.24
CA GLY A 87 -23.27 -30.99 -28.86
C GLY A 87 -22.46 -32.04 -28.08
N ASN A 88 -21.16 -32.05 -28.28
CA ASN A 88 -20.26 -33.04 -27.65
C ASN A 88 -19.41 -32.43 -26.51
N MET A 89 -19.74 -31.22 -26.07
CA MET A 89 -19.13 -30.51 -24.95
C MET A 89 -20.23 -29.78 -24.18
N LEU A 90 -19.96 -29.40 -22.93
CA LEU A 90 -20.90 -28.60 -22.16
C LEU A 90 -20.64 -27.11 -22.44
N ILE A 91 -21.52 -26.50 -23.21
CA ILE A 91 -21.42 -25.09 -23.59
C ILE A 91 -22.67 -24.36 -23.08
N LYS A 92 -22.45 -23.28 -22.34
CA LYS A 92 -23.52 -22.43 -21.81
C LYS A 92 -23.60 -21.14 -22.61
N HIS A 93 -24.82 -20.64 -22.83
CA HIS A 93 -25.10 -19.31 -23.37
C HIS A 93 -25.55 -18.38 -22.25
N ASP A 94 -24.99 -17.19 -22.18
CA ASP A 94 -25.47 -16.09 -21.36
C ASP A 94 -25.48 -14.77 -22.17
N TYR A 95 -25.77 -13.66 -21.52
CA TYR A 95 -25.83 -12.33 -22.15
C TYR A 95 -24.51 -11.90 -22.84
N SER A 96 -23.38 -12.54 -22.51
CA SER A 96 -22.06 -12.24 -23.11
C SER A 96 -21.74 -13.15 -24.30
N GLY A 97 -22.45 -14.28 -24.48
CA GLY A 97 -22.24 -15.25 -25.54
C GLY A 97 -22.03 -16.68 -25.04
N PHE A 98 -21.43 -17.55 -25.84
CA PHE A 98 -21.21 -18.96 -25.49
C PHE A 98 -19.93 -19.16 -24.66
N LYS A 99 -20.05 -19.91 -23.57
CA LYS A 99 -18.97 -20.29 -22.65
C LYS A 99 -18.76 -21.78 -22.64
N LEU A 100 -17.52 -22.24 -22.82
CA LEU A 100 -17.15 -23.62 -22.60
C LEU A 100 -17.02 -23.91 -21.11
N LEU A 101 -17.82 -24.82 -20.61
CA LEU A 101 -17.80 -25.25 -19.21
C LEU A 101 -17.03 -26.56 -19.02
N ASN A 102 -17.08 -27.48 -20.02
CA ASN A 102 -16.56 -28.84 -19.84
C ASN A 102 -16.29 -29.51 -21.18
N THR A 103 -15.13 -30.13 -21.36
CA THR A 103 -14.74 -30.91 -22.53
C THR A 103 -14.98 -32.41 -22.35
N PHE A 104 -15.41 -32.88 -21.17
CA PHE A 104 -15.64 -34.29 -20.84
C PHE A 104 -14.46 -35.21 -21.15
N CYS A 105 -13.23 -34.78 -20.82
CA CYS A 105 -12.01 -35.55 -21.03
C CYS A 105 -11.83 -36.07 -22.47
N LYS A 106 -12.09 -35.21 -23.48
CA LYS A 106 -11.96 -35.57 -24.90
C LYS A 106 -10.69 -36.34 -25.21
N GLN A 107 -10.79 -37.41 -26.01
CA GLN A 107 -9.68 -38.27 -26.37
C GLN A 107 -8.79 -37.63 -27.44
N ALA A 108 -7.60 -38.20 -27.64
CA ALA A 108 -6.53 -37.61 -28.46
C ALA A 108 -6.90 -37.41 -29.94
N ASP A 109 -7.80 -38.21 -30.48
CA ASP A 109 -8.30 -38.18 -31.87
C ASP A 109 -9.54 -37.31 -32.07
N GLU A 110 -10.18 -36.86 -30.98
CA GLU A 110 -11.37 -36.00 -31.05
C GLU A 110 -11.02 -34.56 -31.37
N VAL A 111 -11.97 -33.82 -32.00
CA VAL A 111 -11.83 -32.41 -32.33
C VAL A 111 -12.61 -31.58 -31.32
N ILE A 112 -11.98 -30.52 -30.81
CA ILE A 112 -12.60 -29.51 -29.99
C ILE A 112 -12.84 -28.29 -30.89
N ASP A 113 -14.10 -28.11 -31.30
CA ASP A 113 -14.50 -26.97 -32.13
C ASP A 113 -15.06 -25.84 -31.26
N LEU A 114 -14.33 -24.72 -31.23
CA LEU A 114 -14.69 -23.54 -30.45
C LEU A 114 -15.35 -22.45 -31.30
N GLN A 115 -15.95 -22.78 -32.45
CA GLN A 115 -16.44 -21.79 -33.42
C GLN A 115 -17.29 -20.66 -32.82
N ASP A 116 -18.20 -21.00 -31.90
CA ASP A 116 -19.12 -20.04 -31.28
C ASP A 116 -18.71 -19.66 -29.84
N VAL A 117 -17.69 -20.32 -29.30
CA VAL A 117 -17.25 -20.11 -27.92
C VAL A 117 -16.44 -18.83 -27.82
N ILE A 118 -16.87 -17.93 -26.97
CA ILE A 118 -16.19 -16.66 -26.69
C ILE A 118 -15.43 -16.67 -25.36
N SER A 119 -15.74 -17.60 -24.47
CA SER A 119 -14.99 -17.73 -23.22
C SER A 119 -14.88 -19.18 -22.74
N ILE A 120 -13.83 -19.45 -21.95
CA ILE A 120 -13.56 -20.74 -21.31
C ILE A 120 -13.45 -20.52 -19.81
N ILE A 121 -14.20 -21.30 -19.02
CA ILE A 121 -14.16 -21.21 -17.56
C ILE A 121 -13.02 -22.06 -16.98
N ASN A 122 -12.76 -21.88 -15.69
CA ASN A 122 -11.76 -22.66 -14.94
C ASN A 122 -12.03 -24.17 -15.07
N TYR A 123 -10.96 -24.94 -15.23
CA TYR A 123 -10.97 -26.41 -15.32
C TYR A 123 -11.71 -27.00 -16.52
N ALA A 124 -12.13 -26.22 -17.50
CA ALA A 124 -12.89 -26.74 -18.66
C ALA A 124 -12.11 -27.77 -19.49
N PHE A 125 -10.79 -27.73 -19.49
CA PHE A 125 -9.88 -28.64 -20.18
C PHE A 125 -9.23 -29.71 -19.27
N GLU A 126 -9.58 -29.74 -17.99
CA GLU A 126 -9.00 -30.70 -17.06
C GLU A 126 -9.25 -32.16 -17.52
N GLY A 127 -8.16 -32.94 -17.66
CA GLY A 127 -8.24 -34.32 -18.17
C GLY A 127 -8.54 -34.48 -19.67
N CYS A 128 -8.62 -33.38 -20.43
CA CYS A 128 -8.79 -33.43 -21.89
C CYS A 128 -7.49 -33.93 -22.56
N LEU A 129 -7.62 -34.94 -23.46
CA LEU A 129 -6.49 -35.52 -24.19
C LEU A 129 -6.41 -35.08 -25.66
N SER A 130 -7.35 -34.26 -26.14
CA SER A 130 -7.33 -33.78 -27.52
C SER A 130 -6.37 -32.64 -27.73
N LYS A 131 -5.55 -32.72 -28.80
CA LYS A 131 -4.69 -31.63 -29.31
C LYS A 131 -5.38 -30.83 -30.40
N ASN A 132 -6.50 -31.30 -30.96
CA ASN A 132 -7.13 -30.72 -32.12
C ASN A 132 -8.15 -29.65 -31.71
N ILE A 133 -7.66 -28.47 -31.33
CA ILE A 133 -8.52 -27.32 -31.02
C ILE A 133 -8.62 -26.45 -32.27
N ILE A 134 -9.82 -26.24 -32.78
CA ILE A 134 -10.07 -25.44 -34.00
C ILE A 134 -11.06 -24.31 -33.74
N ASN A 135 -11.11 -23.37 -34.68
CA ASN A 135 -12.05 -22.23 -34.72
C ASN A 135 -12.00 -21.32 -33.47
N ILE A 136 -10.82 -21.07 -32.94
CA ILE A 136 -10.60 -20.31 -31.72
C ILE A 136 -10.86 -18.83 -31.95
N LYS A 137 -11.92 -18.27 -31.33
CA LYS A 137 -12.26 -16.82 -31.37
C LYS A 137 -12.56 -16.29 -29.97
N LEU A 138 -11.83 -16.74 -28.97
CA LEU A 138 -12.07 -16.42 -27.58
C LEU A 138 -11.90 -14.93 -27.30
N GLN A 139 -12.78 -14.34 -26.48
CA GLN A 139 -12.66 -13.00 -25.93
C GLN A 139 -12.10 -13.04 -24.50
N TYR A 140 -12.33 -14.13 -23.78
CA TYR A 140 -11.92 -14.29 -22.39
C TYR A 140 -11.62 -15.76 -22.05
N THR A 141 -10.63 -16.00 -21.19
CA THR A 141 -10.34 -17.28 -20.53
C THR A 141 -10.12 -17.04 -19.05
N GLU A 142 -10.70 -17.90 -18.21
CA GLU A 142 -10.40 -17.88 -16.78
C GLU A 142 -9.00 -18.46 -16.51
N GLN A 143 -8.44 -18.11 -15.38
CA GLN A 143 -7.03 -18.39 -15.02
C GLN A 143 -6.67 -19.88 -15.09
N TYR A 144 -7.56 -20.75 -14.60
CA TYR A 144 -7.36 -22.20 -14.54
C TYR A 144 -8.09 -22.97 -15.66
N ALA A 145 -8.42 -22.32 -16.76
CA ALA A 145 -9.18 -22.91 -17.87
C ALA A 145 -8.52 -24.20 -18.44
N PHE A 146 -7.20 -24.22 -18.49
CA PHE A 146 -6.38 -25.32 -19.00
C PHE A 146 -5.68 -26.13 -17.90
N HIS A 147 -6.06 -25.95 -16.63
CA HIS A 147 -5.51 -26.73 -15.53
C HIS A 147 -5.70 -28.23 -15.76
N GLY A 148 -4.64 -29.02 -15.50
CA GLY A 148 -4.68 -30.47 -15.71
C GLY A 148 -4.80 -30.91 -17.16
N TYR A 149 -4.58 -30.02 -18.15
CA TYR A 149 -4.51 -30.35 -19.57
C TYR A 149 -3.17 -31.00 -19.88
N PRO A 150 -3.10 -32.35 -20.11
CA PRO A 150 -1.82 -33.09 -20.07
C PRO A 150 -0.86 -32.76 -21.23
N TYR A 151 -1.36 -32.16 -22.31
CA TYR A 151 -0.53 -31.80 -23.45
C TYR A 151 0.36 -30.58 -23.20
N MET A 152 0.17 -29.86 -22.13
CA MET A 152 1.06 -28.78 -21.74
C MET A 152 2.50 -29.29 -21.42
N ALA A 153 2.62 -30.57 -20.99
CA ALA A 153 3.93 -31.19 -20.73
C ALA A 153 4.67 -31.68 -21.99
N SER A 154 4.03 -31.76 -23.16
CA SER A 154 4.58 -32.26 -24.43
C SER A 154 4.45 -31.27 -25.57
N VAL A 155 4.30 -29.97 -25.27
CA VAL A 155 4.11 -28.91 -26.28
C VAL A 155 5.39 -28.62 -27.03
N GLU A 156 5.29 -28.36 -28.31
CA GLU A 156 6.36 -27.80 -29.12
C GLU A 156 6.31 -26.28 -29.01
N TYR A 157 7.36 -25.70 -28.42
CA TYR A 157 7.49 -24.26 -28.31
C TYR A 157 7.99 -23.69 -29.64
N VAL A 158 7.28 -22.69 -30.15
CA VAL A 158 7.73 -21.90 -31.31
C VAL A 158 8.28 -20.58 -30.80
N ASN A 159 9.57 -20.33 -31.02
CA ASN A 159 10.27 -19.18 -30.48
C ASN A 159 10.10 -19.03 -28.94
N GLY A 160 10.10 -20.14 -28.23
CA GLY A 160 9.94 -20.17 -26.78
C GLY A 160 8.51 -19.91 -26.26
N ALA A 161 7.51 -19.81 -27.13
CA ALA A 161 6.11 -19.63 -26.75
C ALA A 161 5.23 -20.76 -27.27
N TYR A 162 4.33 -21.28 -26.44
CA TYR A 162 3.25 -22.16 -26.86
C TYR A 162 1.96 -21.41 -26.97
N CYS A 163 1.44 -21.32 -28.19
CA CYS A 163 0.26 -20.53 -28.48
C CYS A 163 -0.80 -21.35 -29.22
N VAL A 164 -2.06 -21.15 -28.82
CA VAL A 164 -3.23 -21.71 -29.48
C VAL A 164 -4.10 -20.56 -29.97
N GLY A 165 -4.16 -20.38 -31.29
CA GLY A 165 -4.85 -19.24 -31.90
C GLY A 165 -4.23 -17.90 -31.50
N ASP A 166 -5.02 -17.08 -30.80
CA ASP A 166 -4.59 -15.76 -30.32
C ASP A 166 -4.21 -15.73 -28.82
N ILE A 167 -4.02 -16.92 -28.22
CA ILE A 167 -3.70 -17.08 -26.80
C ILE A 167 -2.34 -17.75 -26.63
N CYS A 168 -1.48 -17.19 -25.79
CA CYS A 168 -0.28 -17.82 -25.29
C CYS A 168 -0.61 -18.54 -23.97
N LEU A 169 -0.40 -19.85 -23.93
CA LEU A 169 -0.72 -20.73 -22.80
C LEU A 169 0.50 -21.08 -21.94
N SER A 170 1.71 -21.06 -22.55
CA SER A 170 2.95 -21.35 -21.84
C SER A 170 4.14 -20.67 -22.52
N ILE A 171 5.21 -20.47 -21.75
CA ILE A 171 6.52 -20.08 -22.26
C ILE A 171 7.55 -21.11 -21.81
N ASP A 172 8.59 -21.27 -22.64
CA ASP A 172 9.73 -22.13 -22.34
C ASP A 172 10.67 -21.39 -21.37
N GLU A 173 10.75 -21.89 -20.15
CA GLU A 173 11.58 -21.28 -19.09
C GLU A 173 13.10 -21.46 -19.36
N ASP A 174 13.48 -22.43 -20.19
CA ASP A 174 14.87 -22.68 -20.58
C ASP A 174 15.28 -21.89 -21.83
N ALA A 175 14.35 -21.23 -22.51
CA ALA A 175 14.65 -20.43 -23.68
C ALA A 175 15.30 -19.09 -23.30
N ASP A 176 16.43 -18.76 -23.91
CA ASP A 176 17.05 -17.44 -23.74
C ASP A 176 16.15 -16.29 -24.23
N VAL A 177 15.38 -16.54 -25.28
CA VAL A 177 14.46 -15.56 -25.87
C VAL A 177 13.10 -16.21 -26.10
N VAL A 178 12.07 -15.59 -25.53
CA VAL A 178 10.68 -15.93 -25.79
C VAL A 178 10.05 -14.84 -26.65
N GLU A 179 9.61 -15.17 -27.84
CA GLU A 179 8.89 -14.25 -28.71
C GLU A 179 7.41 -14.62 -28.82
N ILE A 180 6.53 -13.78 -28.29
CA ILE A 180 5.10 -13.97 -28.42
C ILE A 180 4.63 -13.50 -29.81
N PRO A 181 4.00 -14.37 -30.62
CA PRO A 181 3.57 -14.05 -31.98
C PRO A 181 2.66 -12.82 -32.08
N LYS A 182 2.70 -12.11 -33.22
CA LYS A 182 1.94 -10.86 -33.44
C LYS A 182 0.41 -11.02 -33.38
N ASN A 183 -0.10 -12.21 -33.69
CA ASN A 183 -1.53 -12.51 -33.63
C ASN A 183 -2.01 -12.81 -32.22
N VAL A 184 -1.11 -13.09 -31.28
CA VAL A 184 -1.47 -13.37 -29.90
C VAL A 184 -1.89 -12.08 -29.20
N THR A 185 -3.08 -12.06 -28.66
CA THR A 185 -3.64 -10.91 -27.94
C THR A 185 -3.76 -11.16 -26.45
N ARG A 186 -3.62 -12.40 -26.01
CA ARG A 186 -3.76 -12.78 -24.60
C ARG A 186 -2.68 -13.77 -24.18
N VAL A 187 -2.30 -13.62 -22.92
CA VAL A 187 -1.35 -14.52 -22.25
C VAL A 187 -2.07 -15.05 -21.01
N VAL A 188 -2.23 -16.37 -20.96
CA VAL A 188 -2.92 -17.09 -19.88
C VAL A 188 -1.99 -18.18 -19.40
N ILE A 189 -0.96 -17.76 -18.67
CA ILE A 189 0.03 -18.68 -18.09
C ILE A 189 -0.38 -18.91 -16.63
N SER A 190 -0.65 -20.14 -16.24
CA SER A 190 -0.98 -20.50 -14.87
C SER A 190 0.18 -21.24 -14.19
N GLU A 191 0.28 -21.09 -12.88
CA GLU A 191 1.28 -21.77 -12.04
C GLU A 191 1.25 -23.30 -12.18
N ASP A 192 0.09 -23.84 -12.58
CA ASP A 192 -0.14 -25.29 -12.72
C ASP A 192 0.57 -25.92 -13.94
N PHE A 193 1.05 -25.11 -14.88
CA PHE A 193 1.73 -25.61 -16.07
C PHE A 193 3.23 -25.82 -15.88
N SER A 194 3.86 -25.06 -15.01
CA SER A 194 5.31 -25.11 -14.80
C SER A 194 5.72 -25.89 -13.55
N GLY A 195 4.77 -26.18 -12.64
CA GLY A 195 5.09 -26.70 -11.30
C GLY A 195 5.89 -25.69 -10.45
N SER A 196 6.10 -24.48 -10.96
CA SER A 196 6.84 -23.39 -10.34
C SER A 196 5.89 -22.22 -10.06
N THR A 197 6.01 -21.62 -8.89
CA THR A 197 5.28 -20.39 -8.53
C THR A 197 5.78 -19.15 -9.26
N LYS A 198 6.87 -19.28 -10.06
CA LYS A 198 7.49 -18.17 -10.79
C LYS A 198 7.93 -18.61 -12.16
N ILE A 199 7.30 -18.07 -13.18
CA ILE A 199 7.65 -18.26 -14.58
C ILE A 199 8.76 -17.28 -14.93
N LYS A 200 9.93 -17.78 -15.35
CA LYS A 200 11.09 -16.96 -15.67
C LYS A 200 11.52 -17.17 -17.11
N CYS A 201 11.93 -16.09 -17.77
CA CYS A 201 12.69 -16.14 -19.02
C CYS A 201 13.73 -15.01 -19.03
N ASN A 202 14.78 -15.16 -19.85
CA ASN A 202 15.79 -14.10 -19.94
C ASN A 202 15.26 -12.89 -20.71
N LYS A 203 14.65 -13.10 -21.89
CA LYS A 203 14.09 -12.03 -22.70
C LYS A 203 12.72 -12.37 -23.25
N LEU A 204 11.76 -11.50 -22.99
CA LEU A 204 10.38 -11.61 -23.49
C LEU A 204 10.15 -10.54 -24.59
N ILE A 205 9.87 -10.97 -25.82
CA ILE A 205 9.54 -10.07 -26.93
C ILE A 205 8.04 -10.01 -27.11
N ILE A 206 7.49 -8.81 -27.02
CA ILE A 206 6.05 -8.53 -27.10
C ILE A 206 5.75 -7.72 -28.34
N ASN A 207 4.96 -8.28 -29.24
CA ASN A 207 4.70 -7.76 -30.58
C ASN A 207 3.43 -6.93 -30.71
N ASN A 208 2.59 -6.83 -29.68
CA ASN A 208 1.40 -5.97 -29.70
C ASN A 208 0.98 -5.49 -28.30
N ALA A 209 0.14 -4.43 -28.27
CA ALA A 209 -0.27 -3.76 -27.03
C ALA A 209 -1.21 -4.62 -26.16
N LYS A 210 -2.08 -5.44 -26.75
CA LYS A 210 -3.01 -6.29 -26.01
C LYS A 210 -2.26 -7.41 -25.29
N THR A 211 -1.25 -8.00 -25.94
CA THR A 211 -0.37 -8.99 -25.31
C THR A 211 0.32 -8.42 -24.09
N LEU A 212 0.86 -7.20 -24.23
CA LEU A 212 1.52 -6.52 -23.12
C LEU A 212 0.56 -6.27 -21.95
N GLU A 213 -0.65 -5.81 -22.26
CA GLU A 213 -1.70 -5.64 -21.26
C GLU A 213 -2.02 -6.97 -20.58
N SER A 214 -2.17 -8.04 -21.35
CA SER A 214 -2.49 -9.38 -20.83
C SER A 214 -1.39 -9.94 -19.94
N CYS A 215 -0.11 -9.77 -20.29
CA CYS A 215 1.02 -10.16 -19.45
C CYS A 215 0.96 -9.54 -18.05
N SER A 216 0.36 -8.37 -17.90
CA SER A 216 0.22 -7.72 -16.59
C SER A 216 -0.73 -8.42 -15.62
N TYR A 217 -1.56 -9.33 -16.10
CA TYR A 217 -2.45 -10.15 -15.29
C TYR A 217 -1.88 -11.53 -14.95
N VAL A 218 -0.74 -11.88 -15.53
CA VAL A 218 -0.07 -13.17 -15.27
C VAL A 218 0.70 -13.07 -13.96
N THR A 219 0.26 -13.81 -12.96
CA THR A 219 0.93 -13.87 -11.66
C THR A 219 2.26 -14.61 -11.79
N GLY A 220 3.32 -14.06 -11.20
CA GLY A 220 4.63 -14.72 -11.15
C GLY A 220 5.46 -14.63 -12.44
N LEU A 221 4.99 -13.96 -13.50
CA LEU A 221 5.78 -13.72 -14.71
C LEU A 221 6.93 -12.75 -14.42
N SER A 222 8.16 -13.25 -14.58
CA SER A 222 9.40 -12.50 -14.36
C SER A 222 10.36 -12.69 -15.52
N CYS A 223 10.96 -11.61 -16.00
CA CYS A 223 11.96 -11.70 -17.06
C CYS A 223 13.08 -10.67 -16.84
N ASP A 224 14.28 -11.00 -17.31
CA ASP A 224 15.38 -10.04 -17.20
C ASP A 224 15.12 -8.83 -18.11
N THR A 225 14.65 -9.07 -19.34
CA THR A 225 14.39 -8.02 -20.32
C THR A 225 13.01 -8.16 -20.95
N ILE A 226 12.21 -7.10 -20.96
CA ILE A 226 11.01 -6.97 -21.79
C ILE A 226 11.36 -6.16 -23.04
N CYS A 227 11.26 -6.78 -24.21
CA CYS A 227 11.43 -6.11 -25.49
C CYS A 227 10.06 -5.76 -26.09
N ILE A 228 9.79 -4.48 -26.27
CA ILE A 228 8.57 -3.97 -26.89
C ILE A 228 8.81 -3.79 -28.38
N ALA A 229 8.26 -4.71 -29.20
CA ALA A 229 8.53 -4.80 -30.63
C ALA A 229 7.32 -4.36 -31.49
N TYR A 230 6.58 -3.33 -31.05
CA TYR A 230 5.44 -2.78 -31.80
C TYR A 230 5.37 -1.25 -31.70
N GLY A 231 4.72 -0.62 -32.69
CA GLY A 231 4.61 0.85 -32.81
C GLY A 231 3.40 1.50 -32.10
N GLY A 232 2.64 0.74 -31.33
CA GLY A 232 1.44 1.19 -30.63
C GLY A 232 1.70 1.97 -29.34
N TYR A 233 0.63 2.44 -28.70
CA TYR A 233 0.71 3.05 -27.37
C TYR A 233 0.96 2.01 -26.28
N ILE A 234 1.74 2.39 -25.26
CA ILE A 234 2.01 1.61 -24.08
C ILE A 234 1.25 2.22 -22.89
N TYR A 235 0.38 1.44 -22.28
CA TYR A 235 -0.29 1.81 -21.01
C TYR A 235 0.65 1.55 -19.84
N THR A 236 1.45 2.54 -19.45
CA THR A 236 2.51 2.42 -18.44
C THR A 236 2.00 2.00 -17.05
N ASN A 237 0.78 2.38 -16.68
CA ASN A 237 0.15 1.97 -15.43
C ASN A 237 -0.07 0.44 -15.34
N ARG A 238 -0.21 -0.26 -16.46
CA ARG A 238 -0.36 -1.72 -16.50
C ARG A 238 0.97 -2.45 -16.59
N LEU A 239 1.97 -1.86 -17.24
CA LEU A 239 3.33 -2.39 -17.28
C LEU A 239 4.01 -2.47 -15.93
N ASN A 240 3.66 -1.61 -15.00
CA ASN A 240 4.26 -1.55 -13.67
C ASN A 240 4.02 -2.82 -12.82
N ILE A 241 3.26 -3.79 -13.31
CA ILE A 241 2.96 -5.04 -12.62
C ILE A 241 3.94 -6.16 -13.03
N ILE A 242 4.52 -6.10 -14.25
CA ILE A 242 5.41 -7.15 -14.76
C ILE A 242 6.80 -7.01 -14.13
N GLU A 243 7.29 -8.10 -13.58
CA GLU A 243 8.62 -8.16 -12.98
C GLU A 243 9.72 -8.22 -14.04
N SER A 244 10.50 -7.14 -14.20
CA SER A 244 11.63 -7.08 -15.13
C SER A 244 12.79 -6.25 -14.60
N LYS A 245 14.01 -6.48 -15.12
CA LYS A 245 15.21 -5.69 -14.81
C LYS A 245 15.49 -4.62 -15.85
N CYS A 246 15.05 -4.82 -17.09
CA CYS A 246 15.39 -3.97 -18.23
C CYS A 246 14.23 -3.88 -19.22
N PHE A 247 14.05 -2.71 -19.84
CA PHE A 247 13.23 -2.54 -21.03
C PHE A 247 14.10 -2.34 -22.27
N GLU A 248 13.69 -2.93 -23.38
CA GLU A 248 14.18 -2.67 -24.73
C GLU A 248 13.03 -2.28 -25.65
N VAL A 249 13.33 -1.51 -26.69
CA VAL A 249 12.35 -1.13 -27.71
C VAL A 249 12.92 -1.43 -29.07
N ALA A 250 12.22 -2.23 -29.86
CA ALA A 250 12.61 -2.60 -31.22
C ALA A 250 11.53 -2.13 -32.23
N GLY A 251 11.96 -1.44 -33.28
CA GLY A 251 11.06 -1.03 -34.37
C GLY A 251 9.96 -0.05 -33.99
N ASN A 252 10.10 0.68 -32.89
CA ASN A 252 9.10 1.65 -32.42
C ASN A 252 9.65 3.07 -32.52
N ASN A 253 8.87 3.99 -33.08
CA ASN A 253 9.22 5.40 -33.21
C ASN A 253 8.58 6.31 -32.12
N ARG A 254 7.82 5.73 -31.19
CA ARG A 254 7.14 6.46 -30.11
C ARG A 254 7.87 6.40 -28.79
N TYR A 255 8.72 5.37 -28.63
CA TYR A 255 9.44 5.11 -27.39
C TYR A 255 10.90 4.83 -27.67
N THR A 256 11.72 5.03 -26.67
CA THR A 256 13.12 4.64 -26.66
C THR A 256 13.50 4.11 -25.29
N THR A 257 14.66 3.50 -25.19
CA THR A 257 15.21 3.05 -23.90
C THR A 257 16.57 3.70 -23.66
N ARG A 258 16.86 3.96 -22.42
CA ARG A 258 18.18 4.42 -21.98
C ARG A 258 18.48 3.78 -20.65
N ASP A 259 19.60 3.09 -20.58
CA ASP A 259 20.01 2.36 -19.39
C ASP A 259 18.89 1.45 -18.84
N GLY A 260 18.16 0.78 -19.73
CA GLY A 260 17.06 -0.13 -19.39
C GLY A 260 15.77 0.52 -18.89
N PHE A 261 15.69 1.84 -18.74
CA PHE A 261 14.45 2.56 -18.49
C PHE A 261 13.67 2.82 -19.77
N LEU A 262 12.34 2.83 -19.68
CA LEU A 262 11.47 3.20 -20.79
C LEU A 262 11.27 4.72 -20.83
N TYR A 263 11.49 5.30 -22.00
CA TYR A 263 11.33 6.73 -22.28
C TYR A 263 10.32 6.98 -23.42
N ASP A 264 9.83 8.20 -23.49
CA ASP A 264 9.18 8.72 -24.68
C ASP A 264 10.17 8.80 -25.86
N TYR A 265 9.68 9.05 -27.07
CA TYR A 265 10.50 9.13 -28.28
C TYR A 265 11.62 10.20 -28.21
N SER A 266 11.39 11.27 -27.44
CA SER A 266 12.38 12.34 -27.29
C SER A 266 13.54 11.95 -26.34
N GLY A 267 13.39 10.89 -25.56
CA GLY A 267 14.31 10.47 -24.52
C GLY A 267 14.42 11.45 -23.36
N LYS A 268 13.45 12.38 -23.23
CA LYS A 268 13.42 13.40 -22.15
C LYS A 268 12.48 13.04 -21.02
N MET A 269 11.44 12.26 -21.29
CA MET A 269 10.48 11.81 -20.29
C MET A 269 10.69 10.34 -19.96
N LEU A 270 11.13 10.04 -18.74
CA LEU A 270 11.19 8.69 -18.22
C LEU A 270 9.76 8.23 -17.89
N LEU A 271 9.28 7.21 -18.60
CA LEU A 271 7.91 6.72 -18.49
C LEU A 271 7.76 5.62 -17.45
N LEU A 272 8.76 4.72 -17.36
CA LEU A 272 8.70 3.58 -16.46
C LEU A 272 10.08 3.04 -16.09
N CYS A 273 10.24 2.69 -14.82
CA CYS A 273 11.37 1.91 -14.31
C CYS A 273 10.98 0.42 -14.25
N PRO A 274 11.85 -0.50 -14.68
CA PRO A 274 11.63 -1.92 -14.48
C PRO A 274 11.52 -2.28 -13.00
N LYS A 275 10.56 -3.13 -12.64
CA LYS A 275 10.18 -3.37 -11.25
C LYS A 275 11.24 -4.10 -10.40
N LEU A 276 12.02 -5.00 -11.03
CA LEU A 276 13.11 -5.71 -10.34
C LEU A 276 14.42 -4.91 -10.27
N ARG A 277 14.46 -3.73 -10.89
CA ARG A 277 15.62 -2.86 -10.78
C ARG A 277 15.73 -2.32 -9.37
N GLY A 278 16.91 -2.42 -8.77
CA GLY A 278 17.09 -2.07 -7.37
C GLY A 278 18.49 -1.56 -7.05
N GLY A 279 18.75 -1.40 -5.74
CA GLY A 279 19.98 -0.81 -5.25
C GLY A 279 20.04 0.70 -5.54
N LYS A 280 21.23 1.17 -5.86
CA LYS A 280 21.47 2.57 -6.24
C LYS A 280 21.03 2.83 -7.68
N ILE A 281 20.08 3.72 -7.85
CA ILE A 281 19.56 4.16 -9.15
C ILE A 281 20.07 5.56 -9.45
N THR A 282 20.76 5.70 -10.55
CA THR A 282 21.11 7.00 -11.15
C THR A 282 20.22 7.22 -12.37
N ILE A 283 19.38 8.23 -12.34
CA ILE A 283 18.57 8.61 -13.50
C ILE A 283 19.48 9.22 -14.56
N PRO A 284 19.44 8.74 -15.81
CA PRO A 284 20.31 9.24 -16.88
C PRO A 284 20.20 10.74 -17.12
N GLU A 285 21.34 11.40 -17.36
CA GLU A 285 21.41 12.79 -17.77
C GLU A 285 20.57 13.06 -19.04
N LYS A 286 20.10 14.31 -19.19
CA LYS A 286 19.12 14.77 -20.19
C LYS A 286 17.65 14.34 -19.90
N THR A 287 17.39 13.56 -18.83
CA THR A 287 16.01 13.33 -18.36
C THR A 287 15.48 14.64 -17.77
N ARG A 288 14.37 15.16 -18.34
CA ARG A 288 13.71 16.38 -17.87
C ARG A 288 12.45 16.10 -17.05
N TYR A 289 11.81 14.98 -17.33
CA TYR A 289 10.51 14.63 -16.77
C TYR A 289 10.52 13.18 -16.30
N ILE A 290 9.97 12.93 -15.14
CA ILE A 290 9.61 11.59 -14.66
C ILE A 290 8.09 11.51 -14.67
N ALA A 291 7.54 10.51 -15.36
CA ALA A 291 6.10 10.35 -15.52
C ALA A 291 5.41 9.94 -14.20
N LYS A 292 4.09 10.14 -14.16
CA LYS A 292 3.23 9.63 -13.07
C LYS A 292 3.49 8.13 -12.86
N ILE A 293 3.60 7.71 -11.59
CA ILE A 293 3.79 6.32 -11.14
C ILE A 293 5.02 5.57 -11.71
N ALA A 294 5.98 6.26 -12.31
CA ALA A 294 7.11 5.66 -13.05
C ALA A 294 7.93 4.64 -12.22
N PHE A 295 8.05 4.82 -10.91
CA PHE A 295 8.75 3.94 -9.96
C PHE A 295 7.84 3.40 -8.85
N ARG A 296 6.54 3.61 -8.96
CA ARG A 296 5.59 3.29 -7.88
C ARG A 296 5.70 1.83 -7.44
N ASN A 297 5.78 1.62 -6.10
CA ASN A 297 5.91 0.31 -5.48
C ASN A 297 7.15 -0.48 -5.95
N ASN A 298 8.22 0.19 -6.37
CA ASN A 298 9.50 -0.48 -6.54
C ASN A 298 10.13 -0.71 -5.16
N LEU A 299 10.14 -1.97 -4.72
CA LEU A 299 10.58 -2.36 -3.37
C LEU A 299 12.10 -2.58 -3.27
N ASN A 300 12.83 -2.43 -4.39
CA ASN A 300 14.23 -2.81 -4.47
C ASN A 300 15.19 -1.61 -4.51
N ILE A 301 14.68 -0.41 -4.79
CA ILE A 301 15.51 0.82 -4.87
C ILE A 301 15.87 1.28 -3.47
N THR A 302 17.18 1.44 -3.20
CA THR A 302 17.70 1.90 -1.91
C THR A 302 18.25 3.33 -1.95
N GLU A 303 18.81 3.74 -3.07
CA GLU A 303 19.36 5.08 -3.28
C GLU A 303 18.90 5.64 -4.63
N LEU A 304 18.55 6.91 -4.66
CA LEU A 304 18.10 7.61 -5.87
C LEU A 304 18.95 8.86 -6.12
N ILE A 305 19.53 8.95 -7.31
CA ILE A 305 20.23 10.15 -7.79
C ILE A 305 19.47 10.72 -8.98
N LEU A 306 18.94 11.92 -8.82
CA LEU A 306 18.25 12.67 -9.86
C LEU A 306 19.22 13.57 -10.61
N PRO A 307 19.14 13.69 -11.96
CA PRO A 307 20.07 14.47 -12.74
C PRO A 307 19.79 15.99 -12.62
N ASP A 308 20.83 16.79 -12.83
CA ASP A 308 20.72 18.25 -12.87
C ASP A 308 19.78 18.78 -13.99
N SER A 309 19.49 17.95 -14.99
CA SER A 309 18.54 18.29 -16.05
C SER A 309 17.05 18.11 -15.69
N LEU A 310 16.75 17.44 -14.55
CA LEU A 310 15.37 17.14 -14.14
C LEU A 310 14.63 18.39 -13.69
N THR A 311 13.45 18.63 -14.26
CA THR A 311 12.62 19.78 -13.93
C THR A 311 11.25 19.42 -13.37
N PHE A 312 10.84 18.15 -13.48
CA PHE A 312 9.50 17.75 -13.08
C PHE A 312 9.41 16.27 -12.70
N ILE A 313 8.65 15.99 -11.63
CA ILE A 313 8.31 14.65 -11.16
C ILE A 313 6.79 14.52 -11.08
N GLY A 314 6.24 13.50 -11.74
CA GLY A 314 4.81 13.24 -11.79
C GLY A 314 4.24 12.69 -10.50
N GLU A 315 2.90 12.68 -10.44
CA GLU A 315 2.13 12.17 -9.29
C GLU A 315 2.54 10.74 -8.93
N GLN A 316 2.77 10.50 -7.62
CA GLN A 316 3.11 9.17 -7.08
C GLN A 316 4.32 8.50 -7.76
N ALA A 317 5.20 9.26 -8.40
CA ALA A 317 6.29 8.68 -9.20
C ALA A 317 7.16 7.69 -8.41
N PHE A 318 7.42 7.96 -7.13
CA PHE A 318 8.21 7.10 -6.22
C PHE A 318 7.39 6.63 -5.00
N SER A 319 6.06 6.77 -5.03
CA SER A 319 5.20 6.32 -3.92
C SER A 319 5.36 4.82 -3.69
N GLY A 320 5.51 4.43 -2.41
CA GLY A 320 5.66 3.03 -2.03
C GLY A 320 7.04 2.42 -2.34
N CYS A 321 8.07 3.23 -2.62
CA CYS A 321 9.46 2.77 -2.69
C CYS A 321 9.98 2.51 -1.26
N LYS A 322 9.51 1.43 -0.63
CA LYS A 322 9.68 1.19 0.80
C LYS A 322 11.13 1.05 1.26
N ALA A 323 12.02 0.56 0.39
CA ALA A 323 13.44 0.39 0.69
C ALA A 323 14.28 1.65 0.44
N LEU A 324 13.69 2.72 -0.11
CA LEU A 324 14.40 3.96 -0.43
C LEU A 324 14.87 4.66 0.84
N SER A 325 16.18 4.79 1.01
CA SER A 325 16.83 5.34 2.21
C SER A 325 17.55 6.67 1.96
N SER A 326 17.84 7.00 0.70
CA SER A 326 18.59 8.21 0.31
C SER A 326 18.13 8.76 -1.03
N ILE A 327 18.03 10.11 -1.12
CA ILE A 327 17.65 10.86 -2.32
C ILE A 327 18.63 12.01 -2.52
N ASP A 328 19.22 12.08 -3.71
CA ASP A 328 19.92 13.25 -4.22
C ASP A 328 19.03 13.91 -5.30
N PHE A 329 18.58 15.13 -5.03
CA PHE A 329 17.62 15.85 -5.89
C PHE A 329 18.26 16.52 -7.12
N GLY A 330 19.59 16.54 -7.23
CA GLY A 330 20.27 17.34 -8.26
C GLY A 330 19.94 18.83 -8.14
N LYS A 331 20.20 19.60 -9.21
CA LYS A 331 20.06 21.08 -9.18
C LYS A 331 18.91 21.63 -10.03
N GLY A 332 18.36 20.85 -10.94
CA GLY A 332 17.36 21.33 -11.90
C GLY A 332 15.94 21.39 -11.37
N LEU A 333 15.64 20.64 -10.33
CA LEU A 333 14.31 20.55 -9.75
C LEU A 333 14.05 21.76 -8.84
N SER A 334 12.98 22.51 -9.09
CA SER A 334 12.56 23.63 -8.26
C SER A 334 11.40 23.31 -7.33
N GLN A 335 10.72 22.18 -7.53
CA GLN A 335 9.60 21.74 -6.70
C GLN A 335 9.49 20.22 -6.65
N ILE A 336 9.04 19.69 -5.52
CA ILE A 336 8.77 18.26 -5.32
C ILE A 336 7.25 18.05 -5.30
N GLY A 337 6.66 17.77 -6.50
CA GLY A 337 5.22 17.72 -6.65
C GLY A 337 4.56 19.09 -6.64
N ASP A 338 3.23 19.14 -6.59
CA ASP A 338 2.41 20.34 -6.48
C ASP A 338 1.13 20.10 -5.69
N SER A 339 0.34 21.12 -5.44
CA SER A 339 -0.94 21.04 -4.70
C SER A 339 -2.09 20.47 -5.53
N ALA A 340 -2.00 20.51 -6.85
CA ALA A 340 -3.13 20.25 -7.72
C ALA A 340 -3.16 18.85 -8.33
N ARG A 341 -2.06 18.43 -8.96
CA ARG A 341 -2.03 17.23 -9.80
C ARG A 341 -0.90 16.25 -9.47
N ASN A 342 0.25 16.72 -8.98
CA ASN A 342 1.45 15.91 -8.78
C ASN A 342 1.71 15.67 -7.30
N LYS A 343 0.75 15.03 -6.64
CA LYS A 343 0.77 14.73 -5.20
C LYS A 343 1.49 13.42 -4.90
N PHE A 344 1.88 13.24 -3.63
CA PHE A 344 2.38 11.99 -3.07
C PHE A 344 3.63 11.43 -3.77
N VAL A 345 4.54 12.31 -4.22
CA VAL A 345 5.70 11.94 -5.04
C VAL A 345 6.56 10.87 -4.39
N PHE A 346 6.90 10.98 -3.10
CA PHE A 346 7.69 10.06 -2.29
C PHE A 346 6.90 9.53 -1.08
N SER A 347 5.58 9.44 -1.16
CA SER A 347 4.80 8.87 -0.06
C SER A 347 5.15 7.41 0.21
N ASP A 348 4.98 6.96 1.45
CA ASP A 348 5.19 5.56 1.85
C ASP A 348 6.64 5.05 1.65
N CYS A 349 7.65 5.91 1.69
CA CYS A 349 9.06 5.54 1.67
C CYS A 349 9.53 5.25 3.12
N HIS A 350 9.27 4.03 3.60
CA HIS A 350 9.36 3.68 5.02
C HIS A 350 10.79 3.58 5.56
N GLU A 351 11.81 3.40 4.71
CA GLU A 351 13.23 3.33 5.14
C GLU A 351 13.96 4.68 5.01
N LEU A 352 13.29 5.76 4.56
CA LEU A 352 13.88 7.08 4.44
C LEU A 352 14.04 7.71 5.82
N LYS A 353 15.26 7.67 6.38
CA LYS A 353 15.57 8.17 7.74
C LYS A 353 16.02 9.61 7.75
N LYS A 354 16.73 10.02 6.70
CA LYS A 354 17.24 11.39 6.53
C LYS A 354 16.83 11.94 5.19
N LEU A 355 16.41 13.19 5.19
CA LEU A 355 16.01 13.91 4.00
C LEU A 355 16.71 15.26 3.99
N HIS A 356 17.51 15.51 2.97
CA HIS A 356 18.11 16.81 2.71
C HIS A 356 17.40 17.48 1.53
N ILE A 357 16.81 18.64 1.77
CA ILE A 357 16.12 19.45 0.76
C ILE A 357 17.07 20.59 0.37
N PRO A 358 17.65 20.56 -0.84
CA PRO A 358 18.64 21.54 -1.27
C PRO A 358 18.00 22.89 -1.64
N SER A 359 18.82 23.92 -1.71
CA SER A 359 18.41 25.33 -1.88
C SER A 359 17.69 25.65 -3.19
N ASN A 360 17.82 24.81 -4.21
CA ASN A 360 17.10 24.98 -5.48
C ASN A 360 15.61 24.61 -5.37
N ILE A 361 15.20 23.83 -4.36
CA ILE A 361 13.79 23.47 -4.13
C ILE A 361 13.08 24.64 -3.44
N LYS A 362 12.07 25.20 -4.11
CA LYS A 362 11.25 26.32 -3.62
C LYS A 362 9.96 25.85 -2.96
N SER A 363 9.40 24.71 -3.41
CA SER A 363 8.15 24.19 -2.85
C SER A 363 8.14 22.68 -2.72
N ILE A 364 7.46 22.21 -1.67
CA ILE A 364 7.20 20.80 -1.41
C ILE A 364 5.69 20.59 -1.49
N GLY A 365 5.25 19.80 -2.47
CA GLY A 365 3.84 19.62 -2.80
C GLY A 365 3.08 18.71 -1.84
N SER A 366 1.77 18.65 -2.05
CA SER A 366 0.82 17.94 -1.21
C SER A 366 1.17 16.45 -1.07
N GLY A 367 1.28 15.99 0.18
CA GLY A 367 1.60 14.61 0.54
C GLY A 367 2.96 14.11 0.05
N ALA A 368 3.88 14.99 -0.37
CA ALA A 368 5.12 14.60 -1.06
C ALA A 368 5.93 13.53 -0.32
N PHE A 369 6.01 13.58 1.01
CA PHE A 369 6.68 12.63 1.90
C PHE A 369 5.73 12.05 2.95
N SER A 370 4.43 12.01 2.66
CA SER A 370 3.43 11.46 3.58
C SER A 370 3.75 10.00 3.91
N ASN A 371 3.59 9.63 5.19
CA ASN A 371 3.82 8.27 5.70
C ASN A 371 5.26 7.73 5.52
N CYS A 372 6.26 8.62 5.48
CA CYS A 372 7.67 8.24 5.62
C CYS A 372 7.97 7.99 7.11
N SER A 373 7.51 6.84 7.63
CA SER A 373 7.43 6.58 9.09
C SER A 373 8.78 6.54 9.81
N ALA A 374 9.86 6.17 9.11
CA ALA A 374 11.22 6.17 9.66
C ALA A 374 11.94 7.53 9.60
N LEU A 375 11.34 8.55 8.95
CA LEU A 375 11.97 9.83 8.73
C LEU A 375 12.22 10.57 10.08
N GLN A 376 13.49 10.72 10.45
CA GLN A 376 13.92 11.35 11.70
C GLN A 376 14.44 12.76 11.47
N ASP A 377 15.33 12.90 10.49
CA ASP A 377 16.05 14.14 10.21
C ASP A 377 15.56 14.74 8.89
N VAL A 378 14.93 15.91 8.97
CA VAL A 378 14.61 16.74 7.80
C VAL A 378 15.47 17.98 7.85
N ILE A 379 16.37 18.12 6.88
CA ILE A 379 17.33 19.21 6.78
C ILE A 379 16.94 20.06 5.57
N PHE A 380 16.65 21.33 5.79
CA PHE A 380 16.36 22.30 4.75
C PHE A 380 17.54 23.24 4.57
N ASP A 381 18.04 23.35 3.34
CA ASP A 381 18.87 24.51 2.98
C ASP A 381 17.97 25.75 2.81
N GLU A 382 18.57 26.92 2.85
CA GLU A 382 17.84 28.17 2.57
C GLU A 382 17.37 28.16 1.11
N GLY A 383 16.07 28.35 0.91
CA GLY A 383 15.45 28.33 -0.41
C GLY A 383 14.01 27.85 -0.46
N VAL A 384 13.60 26.97 0.46
CA VAL A 384 12.21 26.49 0.54
C VAL A 384 11.32 27.63 1.02
N GLU A 385 10.31 27.97 0.24
CA GLU A 385 9.36 29.06 0.49
C GLU A 385 7.98 28.56 0.90
N MET A 386 7.59 27.34 0.44
CA MET A 386 6.26 26.79 0.65
C MET A 386 6.30 25.29 0.94
N ILE A 387 5.50 24.83 1.91
CA ILE A 387 5.26 23.42 2.23
C ILE A 387 3.76 23.18 2.23
N ASP A 388 3.31 22.33 1.31
CA ASP A 388 1.90 22.13 1.03
C ASP A 388 1.21 21.13 1.98
N GLU A 389 -0.10 20.96 1.80
CA GLU A 389 -0.95 20.12 2.63
C GLU A 389 -0.40 18.71 2.79
N SER A 390 -0.34 18.24 4.04
CA SER A 390 0.05 16.88 4.39
C SER A 390 1.44 16.45 3.91
N ALA A 391 2.33 17.38 3.53
CA ALA A 391 3.62 17.09 2.89
C ALA A 391 4.48 16.09 3.69
N PHE A 392 4.48 16.16 5.03
CA PHE A 392 5.15 15.24 5.96
C PHE A 392 4.17 14.62 6.96
N SER A 393 2.91 14.46 6.58
CA SER A 393 1.91 13.82 7.44
C SER A 393 2.30 12.37 7.73
N LEU A 394 1.95 11.85 8.92
CA LEU A 394 2.25 10.49 9.36
C LEU A 394 3.77 10.14 9.38
N CYS A 395 4.66 11.12 9.37
CA CYS A 395 6.10 10.91 9.62
C CYS A 395 6.32 10.76 11.13
N GLU A 396 6.03 9.59 11.68
CA GLU A 396 5.98 9.35 13.12
C GLU A 396 7.31 9.60 13.86
N SER A 397 8.44 9.47 13.16
CA SER A 397 9.77 9.66 13.71
C SER A 397 10.30 11.10 13.60
N ALA A 398 9.67 11.96 12.79
CA ALA A 398 10.08 13.36 12.57
C ALA A 398 9.63 14.27 13.73
N LYS A 399 10.25 14.11 14.89
CA LYS A 399 9.84 14.82 16.11
C LYS A 399 10.39 16.25 16.20
N THR A 400 11.54 16.53 15.59
CA THR A 400 12.15 17.85 15.58
C THR A 400 12.33 18.35 14.16
N ILE A 401 11.81 19.56 13.88
CA ILE A 401 11.93 20.20 12.57
C ILE A 401 12.53 21.60 12.77
N ALA A 402 13.57 21.89 12.01
CA ALA A 402 14.16 23.23 11.93
C ALA A 402 13.78 23.87 10.59
N PHE A 403 13.07 24.99 10.63
CA PHE A 403 12.65 25.70 9.42
C PHE A 403 13.74 26.65 8.91
N PRO A 404 13.93 26.75 7.57
CA PRO A 404 14.79 27.78 6.98
C PRO A 404 14.13 29.14 7.08
N GLU A 405 14.93 30.22 7.04
CA GLU A 405 14.42 31.60 7.05
C GLU A 405 13.59 31.95 5.80
N SER A 406 13.86 31.25 4.71
CA SER A 406 13.13 31.41 3.44
C SER A 406 11.68 30.91 3.48
N LEU A 407 11.30 30.08 4.47
CA LEU A 407 9.96 29.50 4.55
C LEU A 407 8.93 30.56 4.92
N ARG A 408 7.95 30.78 4.04
CA ARG A 408 6.92 31.82 4.18
C ARG A 408 5.56 31.27 4.54
N CYS A 409 5.17 30.13 3.94
CA CYS A 409 3.84 29.57 4.19
C CYS A 409 3.84 28.04 4.25
N MET A 410 2.90 27.53 5.01
CA MET A 410 2.62 26.12 5.21
C MET A 410 1.12 25.86 5.14
N TYR A 411 0.76 24.63 4.80
CA TYR A 411 -0.64 24.25 4.72
C TYR A 411 -0.99 23.11 5.67
N GLN A 412 -2.28 22.81 5.78
CA GLN A 412 -2.85 21.93 6.78
C GLN A 412 -2.14 20.57 6.88
N ASN A 413 -1.91 20.12 8.12
CA ASN A 413 -1.30 18.82 8.45
C ASN A 413 0.11 18.58 7.88
N ALA A 414 0.82 19.62 7.43
CA ALA A 414 2.15 19.46 6.83
C ALA A 414 3.14 18.76 7.78
N PHE A 415 3.08 19.02 9.09
CA PHE A 415 3.94 18.45 10.13
C PHE A 415 3.17 17.96 11.36
N SER A 416 2.12 17.20 11.16
CA SER A 416 1.19 16.77 12.23
C SER A 416 1.85 15.96 13.37
N LYS A 417 3.09 15.48 13.21
CA LYS A 417 3.81 14.66 14.21
C LYS A 417 5.02 15.33 14.86
N ALA A 418 5.38 16.52 14.41
CA ALA A 418 6.51 17.27 15.00
C ALA A 418 6.14 17.71 16.43
N SER A 419 6.97 17.38 17.41
CA SER A 419 6.82 17.82 18.81
C SER A 419 7.74 18.99 19.17
N LYS A 420 8.75 19.26 18.33
CA LYS A 420 9.63 20.41 18.46
C LYS A 420 9.83 21.11 17.12
N ILE A 421 9.55 22.39 17.10
CA ILE A 421 9.72 23.28 15.94
C ILE A 421 10.78 24.32 16.28
N ILE A 422 11.82 24.37 15.46
CA ILE A 422 12.88 25.37 15.58
C ILE A 422 12.67 26.39 14.47
N THR A 423 12.47 27.63 14.84
CA THR A 423 12.30 28.77 13.94
C THR A 423 13.40 29.80 14.19
N LYS A 424 13.45 30.84 13.36
CA LYS A 424 14.32 31.99 13.61
C LYS A 424 13.49 33.22 14.02
N ASP A 425 13.42 34.26 13.17
CA ASP A 425 12.77 35.52 13.54
C ASP A 425 11.23 35.47 13.42
N TYR A 426 10.71 34.78 12.41
CA TYR A 426 9.27 34.77 12.10
C TYR A 426 8.73 33.34 12.00
N LEU A 427 7.47 33.18 12.37
CA LEU A 427 6.75 31.94 12.09
C LEU A 427 6.19 31.96 10.65
N PRO A 428 6.31 30.87 9.89
CA PRO A 428 5.68 30.81 8.58
C PRO A 428 4.16 30.89 8.70
N ASP A 429 3.52 31.54 7.74
CA ASP A 429 2.06 31.60 7.66
C ASP A 429 1.46 30.17 7.58
N GLY A 430 0.34 29.92 8.24
CA GLY A 430 -0.31 28.60 8.31
C GLY A 430 0.36 27.58 9.22
N LEU A 431 1.41 27.92 9.98
CA LEU A 431 2.08 26.99 10.91
C LEU A 431 1.10 26.30 11.85
N PHE A 432 0.13 27.03 12.38
CA PHE A 432 -0.82 26.48 13.35
C PHE A 432 -1.78 25.49 12.72
N ASP A 433 -2.18 25.66 11.47
CA ASP A 433 -2.94 24.64 10.72
C ASP A 433 -2.07 23.44 10.28
N ALA A 434 -0.78 23.68 10.09
CA ALA A 434 0.16 22.65 9.63
C ALA A 434 0.61 21.68 10.73
N ALA A 435 0.78 22.16 11.97
CA ALA A 435 1.37 21.41 13.08
C ALA A 435 0.38 21.09 14.21
N PHE A 436 -0.78 21.73 14.26
CA PHE A 436 -1.77 21.57 15.31
C PHE A 436 -3.08 21.01 14.79
N VAL A 437 -3.88 20.44 15.67
CA VAL A 437 -5.17 19.82 15.36
C VAL A 437 -6.29 20.67 15.96
N ALA A 438 -7.21 21.11 15.12
CA ALA A 438 -8.37 21.93 15.53
C ALA A 438 -9.45 21.07 16.19
N ASP A 439 -9.12 20.48 17.34
CA ASP A 439 -10.02 19.63 18.13
C ASP A 439 -9.81 19.85 19.63
N THR A 440 -10.75 19.38 20.44
CA THR A 440 -10.64 19.49 21.91
C THR A 440 -9.68 18.45 22.45
N PRO A 441 -8.76 18.82 23.38
CA PRO A 441 -7.90 17.88 24.06
C PRO A 441 -8.70 16.79 24.81
N SER A 442 -8.19 15.57 24.80
CA SER A 442 -8.72 14.42 25.54
C SER A 442 -7.66 13.80 26.44
N GLU A 443 -8.05 12.87 27.31
CA GLU A 443 -7.09 12.14 28.15
C GLU A 443 -6.04 11.36 27.33
N ASN A 444 -6.40 10.87 26.14
CA ASN A 444 -5.50 10.13 25.26
C ASN A 444 -4.38 10.99 24.65
N ASN A 445 -4.58 12.31 24.56
CA ASN A 445 -3.62 13.23 23.93
C ASN A 445 -3.07 14.31 24.89
N MET A 446 -3.28 14.16 26.20
CA MET A 446 -2.88 15.14 27.22
C MET A 446 -1.36 15.34 27.35
N TYR A 447 -0.55 14.50 26.74
CA TYR A 447 0.91 14.61 26.71
C TYR A 447 1.46 15.10 25.38
N ASP A 448 0.61 15.31 24.38
CA ASP A 448 1.03 15.75 23.06
C ASP A 448 1.16 17.29 23.03
N ILE A 449 2.35 17.74 23.42
CA ILE A 449 2.71 19.16 23.52
C ILE A 449 3.78 19.46 22.48
N VAL A 450 3.62 20.58 21.78
CA VAL A 450 4.56 21.09 20.78
C VAL A 450 5.38 22.21 21.40
N GLU A 451 6.72 22.09 21.35
CA GLU A 451 7.67 23.16 21.66
C GLU A 451 7.99 23.93 20.38
N ILE A 452 7.78 25.25 20.37
CA ILE A 452 8.28 26.16 19.33
C ILE A 452 9.39 27.01 19.95
N THR A 453 10.55 27.12 19.29
CA THR A 453 11.70 27.82 19.83
C THR A 453 12.56 28.48 18.74
N ASP A 454 13.15 29.64 19.06
CA ASP A 454 14.22 30.30 18.29
C ASP A 454 15.63 30.03 18.86
N GLY A 455 15.71 29.13 19.84
CA GLY A 455 16.92 28.82 20.61
C GLY A 455 17.06 29.62 21.90
N LYS A 456 16.43 30.78 22.01
CA LYS A 456 16.44 31.67 23.19
C LYS A 456 15.11 31.62 23.95
N TYR A 457 14.02 31.80 23.21
CA TYR A 457 12.66 31.76 23.75
C TYR A 457 11.97 30.47 23.38
N LYS A 458 11.00 30.05 24.20
CA LYS A 458 10.21 28.81 23.99
C LYS A 458 8.74 29.10 24.20
N LEU A 459 7.93 28.51 23.33
CA LEU A 459 6.48 28.47 23.46
C LEU A 459 6.04 27.02 23.50
N PHE A 460 5.25 26.63 24.52
CA PHE A 460 4.71 25.30 24.66
C PHE A 460 3.20 25.34 24.45
N LEU A 461 2.72 24.58 23.47
CA LEU A 461 1.30 24.51 23.13
C LEU A 461 0.85 23.05 23.06
N PRO A 462 -0.37 22.73 23.55
CA PRO A 462 -0.97 21.42 23.26
C PRO A 462 -1.15 21.27 21.75
N ARG A 463 -0.91 20.08 21.21
CA ARG A 463 -1.15 19.82 19.79
C ARG A 463 -2.63 19.97 19.42
N TYR A 464 -3.53 19.57 20.31
CA TYR A 464 -4.97 19.68 20.14
C TYR A 464 -5.43 20.98 20.77
N LEU A 465 -5.84 21.91 19.92
CA LEU A 465 -6.32 23.23 20.31
C LEU A 465 -7.69 23.47 19.66
N GLY A 466 -8.63 24.05 20.42
CA GLY A 466 -9.87 24.51 19.82
C GLY A 466 -9.62 25.54 18.70
N ARG A 467 -10.47 25.57 17.67
CA ARG A 467 -10.29 26.43 16.49
C ARG A 467 -10.02 27.89 16.86
N ASN A 468 -10.75 28.45 17.78
CA ASN A 468 -10.56 29.83 18.23
C ASN A 468 -9.15 30.10 18.78
N ALA A 469 -8.57 29.12 19.51
CA ALA A 469 -7.21 29.28 20.03
C ALA A 469 -6.17 29.24 18.89
N ILE A 470 -6.37 28.38 17.90
CA ILE A 470 -5.51 28.33 16.70
C ILE A 470 -5.56 29.66 15.96
N ASP A 471 -6.74 30.20 15.72
CA ASP A 471 -6.95 31.45 14.99
C ASP A 471 -6.35 32.64 15.77
N ASP A 472 -6.51 32.68 17.11
CA ASP A 472 -5.93 33.71 17.95
C ASP A 472 -4.39 33.69 17.90
N TYR A 473 -3.76 32.51 18.01
CA TYR A 473 -2.31 32.39 17.90
C TYR A 473 -1.81 32.72 16.49
N ALA A 474 -2.48 32.26 15.46
CA ALA A 474 -2.13 32.59 14.07
C ALA A 474 -2.15 34.12 13.85
N ASN A 475 -3.17 34.82 14.34
CA ASN A 475 -3.27 36.26 14.25
C ASN A 475 -2.20 37.01 15.07
N ASP A 476 -1.94 36.53 16.30
CA ASP A 476 -0.95 37.17 17.18
C ASP A 476 0.49 37.11 16.60
N PHE A 477 0.83 35.98 15.91
CA PHE A 477 2.14 35.79 15.29
C PHE A 477 2.22 36.29 13.85
N TYR A 478 1.09 36.70 13.24
CA TYR A 478 1.11 37.18 11.86
C TYR A 478 2.02 38.40 11.70
N LEU A 479 3.07 38.28 10.91
CA LEU A 479 4.11 39.28 10.68
C LEU A 479 4.85 39.80 11.94
N ALA A 480 4.62 39.17 13.09
CA ALA A 480 5.34 39.52 14.32
C ALA A 480 6.61 38.69 14.48
N ARG A 481 7.66 39.25 15.06
CA ARG A 481 8.85 38.48 15.42
C ARG A 481 8.53 37.53 16.56
N PHE A 482 9.01 36.31 16.45
CA PHE A 482 8.79 35.29 17.48
C PHE A 482 9.27 35.77 18.86
N SER A 483 10.47 36.38 18.91
CA SER A 483 11.04 36.92 20.15
C SER A 483 10.18 37.99 20.80
N ASP A 484 9.51 38.86 20.03
CA ASP A 484 8.71 39.97 20.55
C ASP A 484 7.43 39.49 21.24
N ILE A 485 6.92 38.35 20.83
CA ILE A 485 5.74 37.69 21.41
C ILE A 485 6.14 36.73 22.53
N ALA A 486 7.08 35.82 22.26
CA ALA A 486 7.46 34.74 23.17
C ALA A 486 8.24 35.26 24.41
N SER A 487 8.77 36.50 24.38
CA SER A 487 9.41 37.10 25.55
C SER A 487 8.45 37.73 26.57
N LYS A 488 7.15 37.80 26.27
CA LYS A 488 6.14 38.42 27.15
C LYS A 488 5.65 37.42 28.18
N ASP A 489 5.93 37.63 29.46
CA ASP A 489 5.47 36.76 30.57
C ASP A 489 3.97 36.46 30.56
N SER A 490 3.16 37.40 30.07
CA SER A 490 1.69 37.21 29.98
C SER A 490 1.25 36.27 28.88
N TYR A 491 2.11 36.00 27.88
CA TYR A 491 1.74 35.23 26.70
C TYR A 491 1.78 33.74 26.97
N GLU A 492 2.77 33.26 27.72
CA GLU A 492 2.89 31.86 28.13
C GLU A 492 1.71 31.39 28.98
N ASN A 493 1.10 32.27 29.76
CA ASN A 493 -0.06 31.98 30.60
C ASN A 493 -1.41 32.04 29.83
N LYS A 494 -1.45 32.68 28.65
CA LYS A 494 -2.65 32.82 27.82
C LYS A 494 -3.23 31.48 27.47
N ILE A 495 -2.39 30.52 27.07
CA ILE A 495 -2.80 29.17 26.67
C ILE A 495 -3.53 28.43 27.79
N LEU A 496 -3.13 28.61 29.06
CA LEU A 496 -3.74 27.93 30.20
C LEU A 496 -5.22 28.28 30.39
N ASN A 497 -5.68 29.40 29.83
CA ASN A 497 -7.08 29.83 29.86
C ASN A 497 -7.94 29.07 28.85
N TYR A 498 -7.34 28.55 27.76
CA TYR A 498 -8.06 27.74 26.76
C TYR A 498 -8.16 26.26 27.14
N ILE A 499 -7.43 25.81 28.20
CA ILE A 499 -7.38 24.42 28.59
C ILE A 499 -8.35 24.16 29.75
N SER A 500 -9.40 23.42 29.49
CA SER A 500 -10.34 22.89 30.48
C SER A 500 -9.89 21.57 31.10
N LEU A 501 -9.15 20.74 30.37
CA LEU A 501 -8.69 19.43 30.82
C LEU A 501 -7.57 19.56 31.87
N VAL A 502 -7.87 19.24 33.14
CA VAL A 502 -6.95 19.39 34.27
C VAL A 502 -5.60 18.69 34.08
N PRO A 503 -5.52 17.43 33.65
CA PRO A 503 -4.24 16.75 33.41
C PRO A 503 -3.36 17.46 32.39
N LEU A 504 -3.90 17.92 31.28
CA LEU A 504 -3.17 18.66 30.27
C LEU A 504 -2.68 20.02 30.80
N LYS A 505 -3.52 20.74 31.53
CA LYS A 505 -3.17 21.99 32.20
C LYS A 505 -1.99 21.80 33.17
N GLN A 506 -2.00 20.74 33.96
CA GLN A 506 -0.90 20.37 34.85
C GLN A 506 0.40 20.08 34.09
N ASN A 507 0.32 19.26 33.03
CA ASN A 507 1.50 18.91 32.22
C ASN A 507 2.14 20.14 31.58
N LEU A 508 1.34 21.01 30.99
CA LEU A 508 1.83 22.25 30.39
C LEU A 508 2.42 23.18 31.46
N SER A 509 1.77 23.31 32.64
CA SER A 509 2.28 24.10 33.76
C SER A 509 3.64 23.57 34.28
N ILE A 510 3.87 22.25 34.26
CA ILE A 510 5.14 21.63 34.61
C ILE A 510 6.24 22.08 33.64
N LEU A 511 5.98 22.02 32.34
CA LEU A 511 6.93 22.43 31.31
C LEU A 511 7.24 23.92 31.38
N LEU A 512 6.21 24.76 31.48
CA LEU A 512 6.36 26.21 31.60
C LEU A 512 7.14 26.60 32.86
N TYR A 513 6.82 26.01 34.01
CA TYR A 513 7.55 26.26 35.25
C TYR A 513 9.02 25.81 35.18
N GLY A 514 9.24 24.65 34.57
CA GLY A 514 10.62 24.14 34.34
C GLY A 514 11.44 25.06 33.43
N TYR A 515 10.79 25.82 32.56
CA TYR A 515 11.43 26.77 31.66
C TYR A 515 11.70 28.16 32.31
N ASN A 516 10.67 28.79 32.95
CA ASN A 516 10.71 30.18 33.38
C ASN A 516 10.65 30.40 34.90
N HIS A 517 10.40 29.36 35.69
CA HIS A 517 10.24 29.40 37.15
C HIS A 517 9.20 30.43 37.65
N ASP A 518 8.12 30.64 36.88
CA ASP A 518 7.03 31.55 37.23
C ASP A 518 6.46 31.25 38.62
N LYS A 519 6.33 32.29 39.49
CA LYS A 519 5.89 32.14 40.86
C LYS A 519 4.42 31.64 40.97
N ALA A 520 3.54 32.11 40.09
CA ALA A 520 2.12 31.72 40.09
C ALA A 520 1.97 30.23 39.69
N LEU A 521 2.68 29.80 38.66
CA LEU A 521 2.74 28.39 38.25
C LEU A 521 3.34 27.52 39.36
N GLY A 522 4.44 27.95 39.99
CA GLY A 522 5.03 27.21 41.12
C GLY A 522 4.05 27.07 42.29
N THR A 523 3.25 28.10 42.58
CA THR A 523 2.22 28.01 43.61
C THR A 523 1.09 27.07 43.23
N TYR A 524 0.61 27.12 42.00
CA TYR A 524 -0.37 26.17 41.45
C TYR A 524 0.13 24.74 41.52
N LEU A 525 1.33 24.45 41.04
CA LEU A 525 1.91 23.11 40.99
C LEU A 525 2.17 22.53 42.41
N ARG A 526 2.59 23.37 43.40
CA ARG A 526 2.70 22.91 44.82
C ARG A 526 1.35 22.49 45.37
N ARG A 527 0.28 23.24 45.10
CA ARG A 527 -1.08 22.85 45.54
C ARG A 527 -1.59 21.59 44.85
N ALA A 528 -1.24 21.41 43.58
CA ALA A 528 -1.65 20.26 42.76
C ALA A 528 -0.72 19.05 42.93
N ALA A 529 0.40 19.15 43.67
CA ALA A 529 1.48 18.14 43.68
C ALA A 529 0.98 16.72 43.98
N SER A 530 0.10 16.55 44.98
CA SER A 530 -0.44 15.23 45.31
C SER A 530 -1.26 14.62 44.18
N SER A 531 -2.08 15.39 43.48
CA SER A 531 -2.89 14.88 42.35
C SER A 531 -2.03 14.57 41.13
N ILE A 532 -0.99 15.35 40.88
CA ILE A 532 0.00 15.14 39.79
C ILE A 532 0.76 13.83 40.04
N ILE A 533 1.33 13.65 41.24
CA ILE A 533 2.07 12.44 41.61
C ILE A 533 1.15 11.21 41.50
N GLN A 534 -0.06 11.27 42.08
CA GLN A 534 -1.00 10.16 42.04
C GLN A 534 -1.34 9.74 40.61
N ARG A 535 -1.53 10.70 39.71
CA ARG A 535 -1.79 10.44 38.31
C ARG A 535 -0.62 9.73 37.60
N PHE A 536 0.60 10.20 37.82
CA PHE A 536 1.78 9.55 37.24
C PHE A 536 2.01 8.15 37.82
N VAL A 537 1.79 7.96 39.12
CA VAL A 537 1.88 6.64 39.76
C VAL A 537 0.80 5.68 39.23
N ASN A 538 -0.42 6.13 39.04
CA ASN A 538 -1.50 5.29 38.51
C ASN A 538 -1.25 4.84 37.05
N ASN A 539 -0.48 5.63 36.32
CA ASN A 539 -0.16 5.34 34.91
C ASN A 539 1.23 4.70 34.72
N ASP A 540 1.93 4.34 35.80
CA ASP A 540 3.31 3.82 35.80
C ASP A 540 4.29 4.74 34.99
N ASP A 541 4.07 6.08 35.02
CA ASP A 541 4.80 7.09 34.23
C ASP A 541 6.03 7.60 35.01
N ASP A 542 7.08 6.79 35.09
CA ASP A 542 8.25 7.04 35.91
C ASP A 542 9.09 8.25 35.45
N GLU A 543 9.25 8.41 34.13
CA GLU A 543 10.04 9.51 33.56
C GLU A 543 9.43 10.89 33.85
N ARG A 544 8.12 11.03 33.64
CA ARG A 544 7.44 12.30 33.91
C ARG A 544 7.31 12.59 35.39
N LEU A 545 7.14 11.56 36.21
CA LEU A 545 7.16 11.73 37.66
C LEU A 545 8.51 12.26 38.14
N VAL A 546 9.62 11.63 37.78
CA VAL A 546 10.95 12.10 38.21
C VAL A 546 11.24 13.50 37.67
N GLY A 547 10.80 13.81 36.43
CA GLY A 547 10.90 15.16 35.88
C GLY A 547 10.17 16.21 36.74
N PHE A 548 8.94 15.91 37.18
CA PHE A 548 8.18 16.78 38.09
C PHE A 548 8.84 16.92 39.47
N LEU A 549 9.31 15.83 40.03
CA LEU A 549 9.96 15.82 41.35
C LEU A 549 11.25 16.68 41.36
N ARG A 550 12.01 16.67 40.27
CA ARG A 550 13.22 17.48 40.11
C ARG A 550 12.97 19.00 40.14
N LEU A 551 11.74 19.44 39.93
CA LEU A 551 11.38 20.87 40.07
C LEU A 551 11.40 21.36 41.53
N GLY A 552 11.52 20.45 42.50
CA GLY A 552 11.61 20.79 43.92
C GLY A 552 10.34 21.42 44.52
N LEU A 553 9.18 21.11 43.93
CA LEU A 553 7.89 21.68 44.33
C LEU A 553 7.12 20.80 45.34
N THR A 554 7.66 19.63 45.71
CA THR A 554 7.04 18.64 46.58
C THR A 554 7.62 18.72 47.99
N SER A 555 6.74 18.58 49.01
CA SER A 555 7.19 18.53 50.41
C SER A 555 7.68 17.13 50.78
N ALA A 556 8.60 17.04 51.78
CA ALA A 556 9.08 15.77 52.30
C ALA A 556 7.93 14.85 52.74
N ASN A 557 6.92 15.38 53.44
CA ASN A 557 5.76 14.62 53.88
C ASN A 557 4.96 14.02 52.70
N THR A 558 4.88 14.76 51.58
CA THR A 558 4.25 14.26 50.35
C THR A 558 5.05 13.10 49.76
N LEU A 559 6.37 13.25 49.69
CA LEU A 559 7.28 12.20 49.19
C LEU A 559 7.21 10.93 50.00
N GLU A 560 7.24 11.02 51.35
CA GLU A 560 7.12 9.86 52.26
C GLU A 560 5.80 9.11 52.08
N LYS A 561 4.69 9.85 51.86
CA LYS A 561 3.36 9.26 51.62
C LYS A 561 3.35 8.42 50.35
N PHE A 562 3.91 8.94 49.26
CA PHE A 562 3.87 8.25 47.96
C PHE A 562 4.91 7.12 47.87
N GLN A 563 6.05 7.22 48.54
CA GLN A 563 7.04 6.14 48.63
C GLN A 563 6.42 4.81 49.06
N LYS A 564 5.49 4.83 50.03
CA LYS A 564 4.81 3.62 50.53
C LYS A 564 3.86 2.97 49.55
N ASN A 565 3.38 3.73 48.56
CA ASN A 565 2.34 3.30 47.62
C ASN A 565 2.87 3.05 46.19
N MET A 566 4.16 3.33 45.94
CA MET A 566 4.80 3.12 44.63
C MET A 566 5.38 1.70 44.55
N ASN A 567 5.30 1.13 43.36
CA ASN A 567 6.00 -0.09 43.02
C ASN A 567 7.41 0.24 42.49
N PRO A 568 8.50 -0.06 43.25
CA PRO A 568 9.88 0.27 42.83
C PRO A 568 10.33 -0.45 41.56
N GLU A 569 9.77 -1.61 41.24
CA GLU A 569 10.10 -2.36 40.04
C GLU A 569 9.57 -1.69 38.78
N LYS A 570 8.38 -1.07 38.86
CA LYS A 570 7.76 -0.35 37.76
C LYS A 570 8.23 1.09 37.66
N MET A 571 8.62 1.71 38.76
CA MET A 571 9.02 3.12 38.86
C MET A 571 10.39 3.29 39.55
N PRO A 572 11.45 2.75 38.98
CA PRO A 572 12.77 2.74 39.63
C PRO A 572 13.41 4.13 39.73
N LEU A 573 13.22 5.00 38.73
CA LEU A 573 13.81 6.34 38.72
C LEU A 573 13.22 7.24 39.80
N SER A 574 11.89 7.27 39.88
CA SER A 574 11.18 8.08 40.88
C SER A 574 11.38 7.53 42.30
N SER A 575 11.37 6.21 42.48
CA SER A 575 11.60 5.57 43.76
C SER A 575 13.02 5.89 44.28
N GLY A 576 14.04 5.80 43.44
CA GLY A 576 15.41 6.16 43.76
C GLY A 576 15.56 7.66 44.11
N TYR A 577 14.91 8.54 43.36
CA TYR A 577 14.92 9.96 43.62
C TYR A 577 14.27 10.30 44.97
N ILE A 578 13.07 9.76 45.25
CA ILE A 578 12.34 9.98 46.50
C ILE A 578 13.16 9.52 47.69
N LEU A 579 13.74 8.32 47.66
CA LEU A 579 14.59 7.81 48.72
C LEU A 579 15.79 8.72 49.00
N ASN A 580 16.45 9.23 47.94
CA ASN A 580 17.58 10.14 48.09
C ASN A 580 17.16 11.47 48.75
N GLU A 581 16.01 12.05 48.36
CA GLU A 581 15.51 13.30 48.97
C GLU A 581 15.05 13.14 50.42
N ILE A 582 14.42 12.01 50.77
CA ILE A 582 14.05 11.70 52.16
C ILE A 582 15.30 11.56 53.03
N ASN A 583 16.32 10.85 52.53
CA ASN A 583 17.58 10.68 53.25
C ASN A 583 18.33 12.00 53.49
N LYS A 584 18.31 12.93 52.49
CA LYS A 584 18.88 14.26 52.66
C LYS A 584 18.15 15.10 53.73
N THR A 585 16.82 14.97 53.82
CA THR A 585 16.01 15.68 54.82
C THR A 585 16.12 15.06 56.19
N GLY A 586 16.24 13.73 56.28
CA GLY A 586 16.47 12.98 57.53
C GLY A 586 17.82 13.30 58.14
N SER A 587 18.89 13.42 57.34
CA SER A 587 20.23 13.79 57.83
C SER A 587 20.29 15.25 58.35
N LYS A 588 19.47 16.16 57.81
CA LYS A 588 19.35 17.54 58.36
C LYS A 588 18.63 17.58 59.69
N LYS A 589 17.69 16.69 59.98
CA LYS A 589 17.01 16.57 61.28
C LYS A 589 17.91 15.95 62.35
N SER A 590 18.82 15.06 61.99
CA SER A 590 19.77 14.48 62.93
C SER A 590 20.89 15.41 63.36
N ASN A 591 21.22 16.45 62.57
CA ASN A 591 22.23 17.45 62.94
C ASN A 591 21.69 18.64 63.78
N THR A 592 20.36 18.68 64.06
CA THR A 592 19.77 19.71 64.94
C THR A 592 19.57 19.20 66.39
N PHE A 593 19.98 18.01 66.73
CA PHE A 593 20.01 17.46 68.10
C PHE A 593 21.42 17.06 68.48
N ARG A 594 22.30 18.06 68.61
CA ARG A 594 23.54 18.00 69.41
C ARG A 594 23.77 19.40 70.01
N ILE A 595 23.16 19.60 71.20
CA ILE A 595 23.75 20.26 72.36
C ILE A 595 23.11 19.63 73.61
#